data_7a93ba2a31bc37a9e5ab11bf642b115f
#
_entry.id   7a93ba2a31bc37a9e5ab11bf642b115f
#
_cell.length_a   1.000
_cell.length_b   1.000
_cell.length_c   1.000
_cell.angle_alpha   90.00
_cell.angle_beta   90.00
_cell.angle_gamma   90.00
#
_symmetry.space_group_name_H-M   'P 1'
#
loop_
_entity.id
_entity.type
_entity.pdbx_description
1 polymer ?
#
loop_
_entity_poly.entity_id
_entity_poly.type
_entity_poly.pdbx_seq_one_letter_code
_entity_poly.pdbx_strand_id
1 'polypeptide(L)'
;QLLQAFINQTRTEDQYDNVQRLFEGELTLEGLDIDADLRWNLVCRLATGGRFSAEQIAAELENDNTANGQQYAAQAYASIPTAEAKAEYWNKIMVTGELSNMIQRYAISGFKSGKPELIAQYDEPYFEQIEGIWRSRSHEISMQIIGGMYPSEPTAELLERTEAYLASLPEDAAALYRQIAEARDGVARALKVQAADI
;
A
#
# COMPACT_ATOMS: atom_id res chain seq x y z
N GLN A 1 -2.28 -20.42 -6.57
CA GLN A 1 -3.20 -19.31 -6.91
C GLN A 1 -4.34 -19.17 -5.88
N LEU A 2 -5.09 -20.25 -5.54
CA LEU A 2 -6.21 -20.17 -4.58
C LEU A 2 -5.77 -19.71 -3.19
N LEU A 3 -4.64 -20.23 -2.69
CA LEU A 3 -4.10 -19.80 -1.39
C LEU A 3 -3.68 -18.34 -1.39
N GLN A 4 -3.06 -17.85 -2.47
CA GLN A 4 -2.73 -16.44 -2.63
C GLN A 4 -3.99 -15.55 -2.56
N ALA A 5 -5.06 -15.98 -3.25
CA ALA A 5 -6.33 -15.28 -3.18
C ALA A 5 -6.91 -15.28 -1.75
N PHE A 6 -6.84 -16.41 -1.05
CA PHE A 6 -7.27 -16.50 0.36
C PHE A 6 -6.47 -15.54 1.25
N ILE A 7 -5.12 -15.57 1.17
CA ILE A 7 -4.26 -14.67 1.94
C ILE A 7 -4.62 -13.21 1.66
N ASN A 8 -4.79 -12.82 0.39
CA ASN A 8 -5.11 -11.44 0.01
C ASN A 8 -6.52 -11.00 0.45
N GLN A 9 -7.45 -11.93 0.56
CA GLN A 9 -8.85 -11.68 0.95
C GLN A 9 -9.11 -11.84 2.45
N THR A 10 -8.11 -12.20 3.25
CA THR A 10 -8.24 -12.35 4.70
C THR A 10 -8.72 -11.07 5.36
N ARG A 11 -9.82 -11.16 6.16
CA ARG A 11 -10.46 -10.03 6.83
C ARG A 11 -10.92 -10.36 8.25
N THR A 12 -11.31 -11.63 8.51
CA THR A 12 -11.85 -12.05 9.80
C THR A 12 -10.77 -12.66 10.69
N GLU A 13 -11.00 -12.67 12.01
CA GLU A 13 -10.09 -13.26 12.97
C GLU A 13 -9.80 -14.74 12.65
N ASP A 14 -10.84 -15.54 12.35
CA ASP A 14 -10.69 -16.98 11.98
C ASP A 14 -9.80 -17.15 10.71
N GLN A 15 -9.89 -16.23 9.76
CA GLN A 15 -9.03 -16.26 8.57
C GLN A 15 -7.59 -15.93 8.94
N TYR A 16 -7.37 -14.94 9.80
CA TYR A 16 -6.05 -14.62 10.32
C TYR A 16 -5.45 -15.77 11.13
N ASP A 17 -6.25 -16.48 11.93
CA ASP A 17 -5.81 -17.67 12.66
C ASP A 17 -5.31 -18.76 11.69
N ASN A 18 -6.02 -18.97 10.59
CA ASN A 18 -5.56 -19.91 9.57
C ASN A 18 -4.29 -19.47 8.87
N VAL A 19 -4.13 -18.17 8.56
CA VAL A 19 -2.89 -17.61 8.00
C VAL A 19 -1.72 -17.81 8.97
N GLN A 20 -1.94 -17.57 10.25
CA GLN A 20 -0.92 -17.77 11.29
C GLN A 20 -0.52 -19.24 11.42
N ARG A 21 -1.48 -20.16 11.49
CA ARG A 21 -1.21 -21.60 11.55
C ARG A 21 -0.47 -22.12 10.31
N LEU A 22 -0.76 -21.57 9.13
CA LEU A 22 0.02 -21.86 7.91
C LEU A 22 1.47 -21.37 8.05
N PHE A 23 1.68 -20.17 8.55
CA PHE A 23 3.00 -19.59 8.77
C PHE A 23 3.82 -20.40 9.79
N GLU A 24 3.20 -20.84 10.86
CA GLU A 24 3.81 -21.62 11.96
C GLU A 24 3.98 -23.14 11.59
N GLY A 25 3.41 -23.59 10.47
CA GLY A 25 3.46 -24.98 10.04
C GLY A 25 2.49 -25.90 10.78
N GLU A 26 1.59 -25.35 11.59
CA GLU A 26 0.54 -26.10 12.29
C GLU A 26 -0.61 -26.54 11.37
N LEU A 27 -0.83 -25.78 10.29
CA LEU A 27 -1.76 -26.12 9.22
C LEU A 27 -0.96 -26.44 7.96
N THR A 28 -1.07 -27.68 7.48
CA THR A 28 -0.44 -28.13 6.25
C THR A 28 -1.51 -28.48 5.22
N LEU A 29 -1.25 -28.15 3.97
CA LEU A 29 -2.12 -28.50 2.84
C LEU A 29 -1.39 -29.47 1.94
N GLU A 30 -2.04 -30.57 1.56
CA GLU A 30 -1.43 -31.58 0.70
C GLU A 30 -0.97 -30.98 -0.64
N GLY A 31 0.29 -31.23 -1.00
CA GLY A 31 0.90 -30.72 -2.23
C GLY A 31 1.27 -29.23 -2.19
N LEU A 32 1.25 -28.58 -1.02
CA LEU A 32 1.69 -27.21 -0.83
C LEU A 32 3.05 -27.17 -0.12
N ASP A 33 4.06 -26.64 -0.82
CA ASP A 33 5.30 -26.21 -0.21
C ASP A 33 5.26 -24.69 -0.01
N ILE A 34 5.62 -24.24 1.19
CA ILE A 34 5.72 -22.80 1.52
C ILE A 34 7.13 -22.36 1.16
N ASP A 35 7.29 -21.82 -0.06
CA ASP A 35 8.53 -21.18 -0.50
C ASP A 35 8.70 -19.79 0.15
N ALA A 36 9.84 -19.13 -0.11
CA ALA A 36 10.16 -17.83 0.47
C ALA A 36 9.13 -16.75 0.09
N ASP A 37 8.66 -16.74 -1.16
CA ASP A 37 7.67 -15.75 -1.62
C ASP A 37 6.32 -15.93 -0.91
N LEU A 38 5.85 -17.16 -0.80
CA LEU A 38 4.62 -17.46 -0.09
C LEU A 38 4.74 -17.15 1.40
N ARG A 39 5.88 -17.48 2.02
CA ARG A 39 6.17 -17.17 3.42
C ARG A 39 6.11 -15.67 3.67
N TRP A 40 6.72 -14.84 2.84
CA TRP A 40 6.63 -13.39 2.93
C TRP A 40 5.20 -12.85 2.71
N ASN A 41 4.42 -13.48 1.84
CA ASN A 41 3.02 -13.11 1.68
C ASN A 41 2.20 -13.35 2.96
N LEU A 42 2.47 -14.46 3.68
CA LEU A 42 1.88 -14.73 4.99
C LEU A 42 2.31 -13.65 6.01
N VAL A 43 3.61 -13.33 6.08
CA VAL A 43 4.14 -12.27 6.96
C VAL A 43 3.48 -10.92 6.69
N CYS A 44 3.41 -10.48 5.43
CA CYS A 44 2.75 -9.21 5.06
C CYS A 44 1.28 -9.20 5.48
N ARG A 45 0.57 -10.32 5.32
CA ARG A 45 -0.83 -10.41 5.74
C ARG A 45 -0.98 -10.36 7.25
N LEU A 46 -0.16 -11.09 8.00
CA LEU A 46 -0.16 -11.08 9.47
C LEU A 46 0.20 -9.68 10.00
N ALA A 47 1.20 -9.02 9.41
CA ALA A 47 1.54 -7.64 9.74
C ALA A 47 0.36 -6.68 9.53
N THR A 48 -0.35 -6.80 8.39
CA THR A 48 -1.56 -6.02 8.09
C THR A 48 -2.65 -6.22 9.16
N GLY A 49 -2.78 -7.44 9.68
CA GLY A 49 -3.70 -7.79 10.76
C GLY A 49 -3.24 -7.38 12.16
N GLY A 50 -2.03 -6.82 12.30
CA GLY A 50 -1.45 -6.51 13.61
C GLY A 50 -0.97 -7.73 14.38
N ARG A 51 -0.80 -8.87 13.71
CA ARG A 51 -0.38 -10.16 14.31
C ARG A 51 1.10 -10.49 14.08
N PHE A 52 1.84 -9.56 13.49
CA PHE A 52 3.28 -9.70 13.25
C PHE A 52 3.97 -8.38 13.57
N SER A 53 4.87 -8.39 14.55
CA SER A 53 5.53 -7.17 15.03
C SER A 53 6.74 -6.78 14.16
N ALA A 54 7.26 -5.56 14.37
CA ALA A 54 8.45 -5.09 13.70
C ALA A 54 9.67 -5.98 14.01
N GLU A 55 9.80 -6.46 15.24
CA GLU A 55 10.88 -7.36 15.66
C GLU A 55 10.79 -8.73 14.96
N GLN A 56 9.57 -9.24 14.77
CA GLN A 56 9.34 -10.48 14.03
C GLN A 56 9.67 -10.32 12.55
N ILE A 57 9.32 -9.17 11.95
CA ILE A 57 9.70 -8.87 10.56
C ILE A 57 11.23 -8.79 10.42
N ALA A 58 11.92 -8.16 11.38
CA ALA A 58 13.37 -8.09 11.39
C ALA A 58 14.01 -9.49 11.47
N ALA A 59 13.49 -10.35 12.35
CA ALA A 59 13.97 -11.73 12.47
C ALA A 59 13.75 -12.55 11.19
N GLU A 60 12.60 -12.36 10.51
CA GLU A 60 12.34 -13.02 9.23
C GLU A 60 13.30 -12.52 8.12
N LEU A 61 13.60 -11.21 8.13
CA LEU A 61 14.57 -10.62 7.20
C LEU A 61 16.00 -11.12 7.44
N GLU A 62 16.40 -11.42 8.67
CA GLU A 62 17.69 -12.06 8.96
C GLU A 62 17.80 -13.44 8.32
N ASN A 63 16.68 -14.19 8.24
CA ASN A 63 16.63 -15.50 7.61
C ASN A 63 16.62 -15.42 6.07
N ASP A 64 16.10 -14.36 5.49
CA ASP A 64 16.04 -14.11 4.04
C ASP A 64 16.48 -12.70 3.69
N ASN A 65 17.75 -12.37 3.90
CA ASN A 65 18.32 -11.06 3.55
C ASN A 65 18.69 -10.96 2.07
N THR A 66 17.81 -11.43 1.21
CA THR A 66 17.91 -11.26 -0.24
C THR A 66 17.29 -9.93 -0.67
N ALA A 67 17.50 -9.55 -1.95
CA ALA A 67 16.84 -8.38 -2.52
C ALA A 67 15.29 -8.49 -2.44
N ASN A 68 14.74 -9.69 -2.66
CA ASN A 68 13.30 -9.94 -2.52
C ASN A 68 12.85 -9.86 -1.06
N GLY A 69 13.60 -10.47 -0.13
CA GLY A 69 13.32 -10.38 1.31
C GLY A 69 13.26 -8.93 1.80
N GLN A 70 14.21 -8.09 1.36
CA GLN A 70 14.21 -6.65 1.70
C GLN A 70 12.99 -5.91 1.17
N GLN A 71 12.52 -6.24 -0.03
CA GLN A 71 11.30 -5.67 -0.61
C GLN A 71 10.04 -6.07 0.18
N TYR A 72 9.89 -7.35 0.46
CA TYR A 72 8.77 -7.84 1.27
C TYR A 72 8.80 -7.33 2.70
N ALA A 73 9.98 -7.23 3.32
CA ALA A 73 10.12 -6.65 4.65
C ALA A 73 9.64 -5.18 4.66
N ALA A 74 10.01 -4.39 3.66
CA ALA A 74 9.51 -3.01 3.53
C ALA A 74 7.98 -2.96 3.40
N GLN A 75 7.38 -3.88 2.65
CA GLN A 75 5.92 -4.02 2.58
C GLN A 75 5.33 -4.39 3.94
N ALA A 76 5.89 -5.38 4.63
CA ALA A 76 5.40 -5.84 5.92
C ALA A 76 5.46 -4.73 6.97
N TYR A 77 6.59 -4.02 7.10
CA TYR A 77 6.72 -2.87 8.01
C TYR A 77 5.70 -1.78 7.71
N ALA A 78 5.53 -1.39 6.44
CA ALA A 78 4.57 -0.38 6.02
C ALA A 78 3.11 -0.83 6.25
N SER A 79 2.87 -2.15 6.34
CA SER A 79 1.54 -2.73 6.58
C SER A 79 1.12 -2.71 8.04
N ILE A 80 2.05 -2.55 8.98
CA ILE A 80 1.74 -2.53 10.42
C ILE A 80 0.63 -1.48 10.69
N PRO A 81 -0.50 -1.88 11.32
CA PRO A 81 -1.67 -1.02 11.45
C PRO A 81 -1.58 -0.10 12.68
N THR A 82 -0.50 0.68 12.77
CA THR A 82 -0.31 1.70 13.81
C THR A 82 -0.05 3.07 13.19
N ALA A 83 -0.39 4.14 13.91
CA ALA A 83 -0.18 5.50 13.47
C ALA A 83 1.32 5.79 13.24
N GLU A 84 2.17 5.25 14.11
CA GLU A 84 3.62 5.41 14.06
C GLU A 84 4.22 4.79 12.79
N ALA A 85 3.85 3.55 12.47
CA ALA A 85 4.31 2.87 11.26
C ALA A 85 3.83 3.59 10.00
N LYS A 86 2.58 4.06 9.97
CA LYS A 86 2.06 4.85 8.84
C LYS A 86 2.78 6.18 8.70
N ALA A 87 3.05 6.89 9.79
CA ALA A 87 3.79 8.14 9.76
C ALA A 87 5.24 7.95 9.28
N GLU A 88 5.92 6.91 9.74
CA GLU A 88 7.27 6.56 9.30
C GLU A 88 7.33 6.32 7.79
N TYR A 89 6.43 5.46 7.27
CA TYR A 89 6.44 5.12 5.85
C TYR A 89 5.92 6.25 4.96
N TRP A 90 4.98 7.06 5.44
CA TRP A 90 4.63 8.32 4.77
C TRP A 90 5.87 9.20 4.59
N ASN A 91 6.64 9.40 5.67
CA ASN A 91 7.85 10.21 5.63
C ASN A 91 8.88 9.65 4.63
N LYS A 92 9.15 8.34 4.67
CA LYS A 92 10.10 7.67 3.77
C LYS A 92 9.69 7.79 2.29
N ILE A 93 8.41 7.65 1.98
CA ILE A 93 7.88 7.67 0.62
C ILE A 93 7.74 9.11 0.11
N MET A 94 7.07 9.97 0.87
CA MET A 94 6.65 11.28 0.41
C MET A 94 7.70 12.37 0.66
N VAL A 95 8.41 12.31 1.80
CA VAL A 95 9.29 13.40 2.24
C VAL A 95 10.76 13.12 1.92
N THR A 96 11.39 12.09 2.53
CA THR A 96 12.84 11.87 2.40
C THR A 96 13.22 11.31 1.04
N GLY A 97 12.40 10.42 0.47
CA GLY A 97 12.69 9.76 -0.81
C GLY A 97 13.92 8.87 -0.77
N GLU A 98 14.21 8.29 0.38
CA GLU A 98 15.40 7.46 0.61
C GLU A 98 15.27 6.03 0.06
N LEU A 99 14.04 5.62 -0.31
CA LEU A 99 13.77 4.26 -0.75
C LEU A 99 14.21 4.05 -2.20
N SER A 100 14.86 2.91 -2.46
CA SER A 100 15.12 2.48 -3.84
C SER A 100 13.80 2.19 -4.57
N ASN A 101 13.84 2.25 -5.91
CA ASN A 101 12.67 2.10 -6.77
C ASN A 101 11.80 0.88 -6.43
N MET A 102 12.42 -0.28 -6.26
CA MET A 102 11.69 -1.52 -5.95
C MET A 102 11.17 -1.53 -4.51
N ILE A 103 11.98 -1.14 -3.54
CA ILE A 103 11.55 -1.05 -2.15
C ILE A 103 10.39 -0.06 -1.99
N GLN A 104 10.42 1.07 -2.71
CA GLN A 104 9.34 2.05 -2.70
C GLN A 104 8.00 1.44 -3.16
N ARG A 105 7.98 0.65 -4.24
CA ARG A 105 6.75 -0.01 -4.72
C ARG A 105 6.14 -0.92 -3.66
N TYR A 106 6.97 -1.73 -2.99
CA TYR A 106 6.52 -2.61 -1.92
C TYR A 106 6.07 -1.83 -0.68
N ALA A 107 6.80 -0.78 -0.30
CA ALA A 107 6.42 0.11 0.79
C ALA A 107 5.08 0.80 0.55
N ILE A 108 4.84 1.32 -0.65
CA ILE A 108 3.55 1.90 -1.06
C ILE A 108 2.43 0.86 -0.92
N SER A 109 2.63 -0.36 -1.42
CA SER A 109 1.65 -1.45 -1.29
C SER A 109 1.31 -1.74 0.17
N GLY A 110 2.33 -1.80 1.04
CA GLY A 110 2.14 -2.00 2.47
C GLY A 110 1.44 -0.82 3.15
N PHE A 111 1.83 0.42 2.84
CA PHE A 111 1.20 1.62 3.38
C PHE A 111 -0.30 1.67 3.09
N LYS A 112 -0.69 1.30 1.87
CA LYS A 112 -2.10 1.27 1.43
C LYS A 112 -2.90 0.09 1.96
N SER A 113 -2.24 -0.89 2.59
CA SER A 113 -2.93 -2.04 3.18
C SER A 113 -3.43 -1.74 4.59
N GLY A 114 -4.45 -2.47 5.03
CA GLY A 114 -4.97 -2.41 6.38
C GLY A 114 -6.16 -1.47 6.55
N LYS A 115 -6.18 -0.73 7.66
CA LYS A 115 -7.32 0.08 8.09
C LYS A 115 -7.35 1.43 7.38
N PRO A 116 -8.41 1.74 6.61
CA PRO A 116 -8.54 3.03 5.93
C PRO A 116 -8.41 4.24 6.86
N GLU A 117 -8.90 4.13 8.10
CA GLU A 117 -8.91 5.22 9.08
C GLU A 117 -7.48 5.70 9.42
N LEU A 118 -6.48 4.81 9.33
CA LEU A 118 -5.09 5.16 9.63
C LEU A 118 -4.43 5.95 8.49
N ILE A 119 -4.95 5.84 7.27
CA ILE A 119 -4.38 6.49 6.09
C ILE A 119 -5.17 7.70 5.60
N ALA A 120 -6.44 7.83 5.96
CA ALA A 120 -7.30 8.94 5.53
C ALA A 120 -6.75 10.34 5.92
N GLN A 121 -6.00 10.44 7.02
CA GLN A 121 -5.34 11.67 7.43
C GLN A 121 -4.27 12.18 6.44
N TYR A 122 -3.83 11.35 5.50
CA TYR A 122 -2.83 11.68 4.50
C TYR A 122 -3.43 12.13 3.16
N ASP A 123 -4.75 12.13 3.03
CA ASP A 123 -5.42 12.51 1.78
C ASP A 123 -5.18 13.97 1.41
N GLU A 124 -5.24 14.89 2.38
CA GLU A 124 -4.93 16.30 2.14
C GLU A 124 -3.44 16.56 1.94
N PRO A 125 -2.53 16.06 2.82
CA PRO A 125 -1.09 16.16 2.61
C PRO A 125 -0.61 15.57 1.29
N TYR A 126 -1.29 14.57 0.72
CA TYR A 126 -0.97 14.04 -0.60
C TYR A 126 -1.04 15.12 -1.67
N PHE A 127 -2.16 15.84 -1.78
CA PHE A 127 -2.34 16.88 -2.79
C PHE A 127 -1.38 18.07 -2.61
N GLU A 128 -0.98 18.37 -1.39
CA GLU A 128 0.00 19.42 -1.09
C GLU A 128 1.41 19.08 -1.58
N GLN A 129 1.77 17.82 -1.65
CA GLN A 129 3.14 17.38 -1.88
C GLN A 129 3.41 16.86 -3.30
N ILE A 130 2.40 16.36 -4.03
CA ILE A 130 2.65 15.63 -5.28
C ILE A 130 3.21 16.47 -6.42
N GLU A 131 2.90 17.77 -6.52
CA GLU A 131 3.53 18.62 -7.53
C GLU A 131 5.04 18.79 -7.26
N GLY A 132 5.42 19.00 -5.99
CA GLY A 132 6.82 19.08 -5.58
C GLY A 132 7.58 17.78 -5.87
N ILE A 133 6.95 16.64 -5.59
CA ILE A 133 7.51 15.30 -5.90
C ILE A 133 7.68 15.12 -7.41
N TRP A 134 6.67 15.47 -8.20
CA TRP A 134 6.73 15.39 -9.66
C TRP A 134 7.86 16.24 -10.26
N ARG A 135 8.11 17.43 -9.71
CA ARG A 135 9.18 18.34 -10.18
C ARG A 135 10.58 17.95 -9.72
N SER A 136 10.73 17.29 -8.57
CA SER A 136 12.03 17.06 -7.92
C SER A 136 12.59 15.65 -8.06
N ARG A 137 11.73 14.66 -8.32
CA ARG A 137 12.15 13.24 -8.39
C ARG A 137 12.20 12.74 -9.83
N SER A 138 12.87 11.59 -10.05
CA SER A 138 12.87 10.96 -11.37
C SER A 138 11.44 10.63 -11.80
N HIS A 139 11.21 10.62 -13.13
CA HIS A 139 9.90 10.34 -13.70
C HIS A 139 9.30 9.02 -13.17
N GLU A 140 10.09 7.96 -13.11
CA GLU A 140 9.62 6.64 -12.65
C GLU A 140 9.20 6.68 -11.17
N ILE A 141 10.02 7.26 -10.30
CA ILE A 141 9.73 7.38 -8.87
C ILE A 141 8.48 8.26 -8.63
N SER A 142 8.39 9.41 -9.29
CA SER A 142 7.24 10.30 -9.13
C SER A 142 5.95 9.63 -9.61
N MET A 143 5.96 8.92 -10.75
CA MET A 143 4.78 8.21 -11.25
C MET A 143 4.31 7.10 -10.30
N GLN A 144 5.25 6.37 -9.68
CA GLN A 144 4.90 5.37 -8.66
C GLN A 144 4.22 5.99 -7.44
N ILE A 145 4.76 7.11 -6.94
CA ILE A 145 4.21 7.80 -5.77
C ILE A 145 2.85 8.39 -6.10
N ILE A 146 2.75 9.15 -7.20
CA ILE A 146 1.51 9.83 -7.59
C ILE A 146 0.36 8.83 -7.74
N GLY A 147 0.58 7.72 -8.45
CA GLY A 147 -0.45 6.70 -8.62
C GLY A 147 -0.67 5.84 -7.38
N GLY A 148 0.42 5.42 -6.72
CA GLY A 148 0.35 4.47 -5.61
C GLY A 148 -0.11 5.07 -4.29
N MET A 149 0.17 6.36 -4.04
CA MET A 149 -0.23 7.05 -2.80
C MET A 149 -1.55 7.83 -2.95
N TYR A 150 -2.15 7.86 -4.14
CA TYR A 150 -3.46 8.52 -4.34
C TYR A 150 -4.50 7.95 -3.34
N PRO A 151 -5.35 8.79 -2.72
CA PRO A 151 -6.38 8.34 -1.77
C PRO A 151 -7.24 7.19 -2.28
N SER A 152 -7.55 6.21 -1.42
CA SER A 152 -8.19 4.95 -1.84
C SER A 152 -9.68 4.94 -1.71
N GLU A 153 -10.23 5.70 -0.74
CA GLU A 153 -11.66 5.68 -0.44
C GLU A 153 -12.44 6.56 -1.43
N PRO A 154 -13.31 5.97 -2.29
CA PRO A 154 -14.05 6.73 -3.27
C PRO A 154 -15.20 7.50 -2.59
N THR A 155 -14.96 8.75 -2.26
CA THR A 155 -15.92 9.67 -1.67
C THR A 155 -16.20 10.86 -2.59
N ALA A 156 -17.37 11.50 -2.44
CA ALA A 156 -17.71 12.72 -3.17
C ALA A 156 -16.70 13.84 -2.84
N GLU A 157 -16.28 13.93 -1.58
CA GLU A 157 -15.28 14.90 -1.13
C GLU A 157 -13.92 14.69 -1.83
N LEU A 158 -13.46 13.45 -1.97
CA LEU A 158 -12.23 13.14 -2.72
C LEU A 158 -12.37 13.55 -4.19
N LEU A 159 -13.54 13.31 -4.80
CA LEU A 159 -13.78 13.70 -6.18
C LEU A 159 -13.70 15.22 -6.36
N GLU A 160 -14.38 15.98 -5.52
CA GLU A 160 -14.37 17.46 -5.53
C GLU A 160 -12.95 18.00 -5.31
N ARG A 161 -12.22 17.47 -4.34
CA ARG A 161 -10.82 17.85 -4.04
C ARG A 161 -9.92 17.58 -5.23
N THR A 162 -10.06 16.42 -5.88
CA THR A 162 -9.27 16.06 -7.05
C THR A 162 -9.57 16.98 -8.23
N GLU A 163 -10.84 17.34 -8.46
CA GLU A 163 -11.23 18.28 -9.51
C GLU A 163 -10.68 19.69 -9.27
N ALA A 164 -10.73 20.16 -8.02
CA ALA A 164 -10.14 21.44 -7.63
C ALA A 164 -8.61 21.43 -7.83
N TYR A 165 -7.93 20.33 -7.48
CA TYR A 165 -6.50 20.19 -7.70
C TYR A 165 -6.16 20.20 -9.19
N LEU A 166 -6.88 19.44 -10.03
CA LEU A 166 -6.67 19.44 -11.48
C LEU A 166 -6.85 20.83 -12.10
N ALA A 167 -7.83 21.61 -11.63
CA ALA A 167 -8.06 22.98 -12.09
C ALA A 167 -6.96 23.95 -11.67
N SER A 168 -6.20 23.65 -10.63
CA SER A 168 -5.10 24.48 -10.12
C SER A 168 -3.74 24.19 -10.80
N LEU A 169 -3.61 23.05 -11.50
CA LEU A 169 -2.34 22.65 -12.10
C LEU A 169 -1.94 23.56 -13.25
N PRO A 170 -0.65 23.95 -13.32
CA PRO A 170 -0.14 24.76 -14.41
C PRO A 170 -0.05 23.96 -15.73
N GLU A 171 -0.06 24.67 -16.87
CA GLU A 171 -0.05 24.05 -18.21
C GLU A 171 1.15 23.13 -18.46
N ASP A 172 2.30 23.39 -17.82
CA ASP A 172 3.51 22.60 -17.95
C ASP A 172 3.45 21.26 -17.20
N ALA A 173 2.42 21.03 -16.36
CA ALA A 173 2.22 19.80 -15.58
C ALA A 173 1.36 18.73 -16.29
N ALA A 174 1.35 18.70 -17.62
CA ALA A 174 0.45 17.83 -18.40
C ALA A 174 0.52 16.32 -18.06
N ALA A 175 1.71 15.80 -17.69
CA ALA A 175 1.87 14.40 -17.31
C ALA A 175 1.27 14.12 -15.92
N LEU A 176 1.47 15.01 -14.95
CA LEU A 176 0.84 14.95 -13.63
C LEU A 176 -0.67 15.06 -13.76
N TYR A 177 -1.17 16.04 -14.55
CA TYR A 177 -2.59 16.20 -14.82
C TYR A 177 -3.23 14.89 -15.33
N ARG A 178 -2.61 14.24 -16.32
CA ARG A 178 -3.15 12.99 -16.90
C ARG A 178 -3.28 11.90 -15.85
N GLN A 179 -2.26 11.68 -15.03
CA GLN A 179 -2.28 10.63 -14.02
C GLN A 179 -3.34 10.87 -12.95
N ILE A 180 -3.47 12.11 -12.48
CA ILE A 180 -4.51 12.48 -11.50
C ILE A 180 -5.91 12.41 -12.13
N ALA A 181 -6.07 12.78 -13.39
CA ALA A 181 -7.35 12.67 -14.10
C ALA A 181 -7.78 11.20 -14.27
N GLU A 182 -6.85 10.28 -14.54
CA GLU A 182 -7.13 8.84 -14.58
C GLU A 182 -7.58 8.32 -13.20
N ALA A 183 -6.93 8.74 -12.13
CA ALA A 183 -7.33 8.39 -10.77
C ALA A 183 -8.72 8.96 -10.41
N ARG A 184 -9.00 10.24 -10.75
CA ARG A 184 -10.30 10.89 -10.62
C ARG A 184 -11.40 10.08 -11.31
N ASP A 185 -11.16 9.62 -12.55
CA ASP A 185 -12.13 8.81 -13.30
C ASP A 185 -12.42 7.47 -12.61
N GLY A 186 -11.42 6.90 -11.92
CA GLY A 186 -11.59 5.73 -11.06
C GLY A 186 -12.57 5.99 -9.91
N VAL A 187 -12.38 7.09 -9.18
CA VAL A 187 -13.27 7.52 -8.10
C VAL A 187 -14.69 7.77 -8.61
N ALA A 188 -14.83 8.51 -9.71
CA ALA A 188 -16.14 8.81 -10.29
C ALA A 188 -16.90 7.54 -10.72
N ARG A 189 -16.19 6.53 -11.26
CA ARG A 189 -16.81 5.22 -11.58
C ARG A 189 -17.23 4.47 -10.34
N ALA A 190 -16.38 4.44 -9.30
CA ALA A 190 -16.70 3.76 -8.05
C ALA A 190 -17.95 4.34 -7.37
N LEU A 191 -18.06 5.68 -7.31
CA LEU A 191 -19.24 6.37 -6.77
C LEU A 191 -20.53 6.04 -7.56
N LYS A 192 -20.45 5.93 -8.90
CA LYS A 192 -21.60 5.51 -9.72
C LYS A 192 -22.04 4.08 -9.42
N VAL A 193 -21.09 3.17 -9.19
CA VAL A 193 -21.41 1.78 -8.82
C VAL A 193 -22.07 1.75 -7.44
N GLN A 194 -21.49 2.43 -6.45
CA GLN A 194 -22.06 2.52 -5.10
C GLN A 194 -23.51 3.09 -5.11
N ALA A 195 -23.77 4.09 -5.96
CA ALA A 195 -25.13 4.67 -6.09
C ALA A 195 -26.12 3.74 -6.81
N ALA A 196 -25.64 2.77 -7.59
CA ALA A 196 -26.49 1.81 -8.30
C ALA A 196 -26.83 0.56 -7.47
N ASP A 197 -26.08 0.30 -6.39
CA ASP A 197 -26.28 -0.83 -5.48
C ASP A 197 -27.28 -0.53 -4.34
N ILE A 198 -27.96 0.62 -4.37
CA ILE A 198 -29.02 1.05 -3.45
C ILE A 198 -30.38 0.86 -4.14
#